data_0ed2d75f363e7432f6cea6c64cebb35b
#
_entry.id   0ed2d75f363e7432f6cea6c64cebb35b
#
_cell.length_a   1.000
_cell.length_b   1.000
_cell.length_c   1.000
_cell.angle_alpha   90.00
_cell.angle_beta   90.00
_cell.angle_gamma   90.00
#
_symmetry.space_group_name_H-M   'P 1'
#
loop_
_entity.id
_entity.type
_entity.pdbx_description
1 polymer ?
#
loop_
_entity_poly.entity_id
_entity_poly.type
_entity_poly.pdbx_seq_one_letter_code
_entity_poly.pdbx_strand_id
1 'polypeptide(L)'
;MKISAFLVAASVFAGTVNAADLSAVPAGTYNVDPTHAYIHFQYNHLGLSNPKLGFDEFNLTMDLDTTAPENTKVSLEIKTDSVQTGSDVWHDHITGGKWFDAANNPTISFSSTAVSANADGTYDLTGDLTIKDQTHPVILKVTVNNAMMHPMAKKPVVGISAVGGLKRSQWGLGANTPFISDDVKLQIEAEMIKG
;
A
#
# COMPACT_ATOMS: atom_id res chain seq x y z
N MET A 1 28.60 -18.48 47.88
CA MET A 1 27.30 -18.15 47.28
C MET A 1 27.50 -18.23 45.75
N LYS A 2 27.03 -19.31 45.09
CA LYS A 2 27.22 -19.54 43.65
C LYS A 2 26.01 -18.97 42.94
N ILE A 3 26.24 -17.93 42.11
CA ILE A 3 25.22 -17.34 41.28
C ILE A 3 25.21 -18.10 39.94
N SER A 4 24.17 -18.91 39.72
CA SER A 4 23.95 -19.58 38.42
C SER A 4 23.29 -18.61 37.48
N ALA A 5 23.99 -18.25 36.41
CA ALA A 5 23.43 -17.46 35.34
C ALA A 5 22.55 -18.36 34.44
N PHE A 6 21.25 -18.07 34.39
CA PHE A 6 20.33 -18.67 33.45
C PHE A 6 20.49 -17.98 32.10
N LEU A 7 21.02 -18.70 31.12
CA LEU A 7 21.02 -18.26 29.71
C LEU A 7 19.62 -18.52 29.12
N VAL A 8 18.84 -17.48 28.90
CA VAL A 8 17.60 -17.59 28.12
C VAL A 8 17.97 -17.52 26.64
N ALA A 9 17.93 -18.66 25.97
CA ALA A 9 18.06 -18.71 24.51
C ALA A 9 16.75 -18.19 23.88
N ALA A 10 16.75 -16.99 23.34
CA ALA A 10 15.67 -16.49 22.51
C ALA A 10 15.74 -17.18 21.15
N SER A 11 14.88 -18.19 20.93
CA SER A 11 14.67 -18.78 19.61
C SER A 11 13.92 -17.77 18.73
N VAL A 12 14.62 -17.16 17.80
CA VAL A 12 14.01 -16.39 16.71
C VAL A 12 13.37 -17.40 15.77
N PHE A 13 12.05 -17.52 15.83
CA PHE A 13 11.29 -18.20 14.78
C PHE A 13 11.36 -17.33 13.52
N ALA A 14 12.31 -17.60 12.64
CA ALA A 14 12.26 -17.17 11.26
C ALA A 14 11.19 -18.02 10.56
N GLY A 15 9.94 -17.56 10.58
CA GLY A 15 8.90 -18.13 9.75
C GLY A 15 9.30 -17.92 8.29
N THR A 16 9.52 -19.00 7.56
CA THR A 16 9.60 -18.94 6.09
C THR A 16 8.24 -18.51 5.59
N VAL A 17 8.14 -17.28 5.07
CA VAL A 17 6.97 -16.87 4.31
C VAL A 17 7.04 -17.66 2.99
N ASN A 18 6.27 -18.73 2.86
CA ASN A 18 6.08 -19.35 1.57
C ASN A 18 5.30 -18.37 0.71
N ALA A 19 5.83 -18.01 -0.46
CA ALA A 19 5.06 -17.29 -1.48
C ALA A 19 3.75 -18.05 -1.74
N ALA A 20 2.64 -17.33 -1.75
CA ALA A 20 1.35 -17.94 -2.03
C ALA A 20 1.35 -18.54 -3.45
N ASP A 21 0.75 -19.70 -3.59
CA ASP A 21 0.63 -20.37 -4.88
C ASP A 21 -0.44 -19.69 -5.75
N LEU A 22 0.00 -18.83 -6.66
CA LEU A 22 -0.87 -18.15 -7.61
C LEU A 22 -1.56 -19.11 -8.61
N SER A 23 -1.08 -20.36 -8.76
CA SER A 23 -1.72 -21.35 -9.61
C SER A 23 -3.09 -21.83 -9.09
N ALA A 24 -3.41 -21.53 -7.82
CA ALA A 24 -4.69 -21.83 -7.20
C ALA A 24 -5.87 -20.99 -7.76
N VAL A 25 -5.56 -19.94 -8.51
CA VAL A 25 -6.56 -19.04 -9.11
C VAL A 25 -6.27 -18.78 -10.59
N PRO A 26 -7.28 -18.51 -11.43
CA PRO A 26 -7.07 -18.24 -12.85
C PRO A 26 -6.45 -16.85 -13.08
N ALA A 27 -5.68 -16.71 -14.16
CA ALA A 27 -5.25 -15.41 -14.67
C ALA A 27 -6.43 -14.53 -15.10
N GLY A 28 -6.21 -13.22 -15.23
CA GLY A 28 -7.13 -12.20 -15.74
C GLY A 28 -7.42 -11.09 -14.74
N THR A 29 -8.48 -10.32 -14.98
CA THR A 29 -8.78 -9.10 -14.22
C THR A 29 -9.41 -9.41 -12.86
N TYR A 30 -8.87 -8.79 -11.83
CA TYR A 30 -9.33 -8.78 -10.45
C TYR A 30 -9.62 -7.36 -10.03
N ASN A 31 -10.73 -7.15 -9.36
CA ASN A 31 -11.13 -5.86 -8.81
C ASN A 31 -11.07 -5.92 -7.29
N VAL A 32 -10.81 -4.78 -6.67
CA VAL A 32 -10.76 -4.67 -5.21
C VAL A 32 -12.11 -5.01 -4.59
N ASP A 33 -12.09 -5.73 -3.46
CA ASP A 33 -13.23 -5.78 -2.54
C ASP A 33 -13.21 -4.53 -1.65
N PRO A 34 -14.15 -3.60 -1.80
CA PRO A 34 -14.14 -2.34 -1.05
C PRO A 34 -14.38 -2.54 0.45
N THR A 35 -14.82 -3.73 0.88
CA THR A 35 -15.05 -4.05 2.30
C THR A 35 -13.81 -4.59 3.00
N HIS A 36 -12.80 -5.04 2.24
CA HIS A 36 -11.57 -5.63 2.76
C HIS A 36 -10.32 -5.02 2.10
N ALA A 37 -10.32 -3.70 1.94
CA ALA A 37 -9.17 -3.00 1.38
C ALA A 37 -8.90 -1.69 2.13
N TYR A 38 -7.62 -1.41 2.32
CA TYR A 38 -7.15 -0.28 3.13
C TYR A 38 -5.91 0.32 2.48
N ILE A 39 -5.92 1.63 2.28
CA ILE A 39 -4.76 2.41 1.84
C ILE A 39 -4.42 3.40 2.95
N HIS A 40 -3.24 3.24 3.55
CA HIS A 40 -2.79 4.08 4.62
C HIS A 40 -1.46 4.74 4.30
N PHE A 41 -1.26 5.94 4.84
CA PHE A 41 0.02 6.62 4.86
C PHE A 41 0.33 7.16 6.27
N GLN A 42 1.61 7.18 6.62
CA GLN A 42 2.08 7.59 7.94
C GLN A 42 3.29 8.52 7.80
N TYR A 43 3.35 9.56 8.62
CA TYR A 43 4.47 10.49 8.70
C TYR A 43 4.79 10.84 10.15
N ASN A 44 5.98 11.42 10.40
CA ASN A 44 6.32 11.92 11.73
C ASN A 44 5.95 13.40 11.85
N HIS A 45 5.28 13.75 12.95
CA HIS A 45 4.89 15.11 13.29
C HIS A 45 5.70 15.61 14.49
N LEU A 46 6.73 16.43 14.23
CA LEU A 46 7.58 17.09 15.23
C LEU A 46 8.32 16.14 16.21
N GLY A 47 8.43 14.85 15.89
CA GLY A 47 8.90 13.85 16.84
C GLY A 47 7.89 13.50 17.94
N LEU A 48 6.74 14.16 17.98
CA LEU A 48 5.72 14.00 19.03
C LEU A 48 4.76 12.85 18.74
N SER A 49 4.45 12.60 17.46
CA SER A 49 3.51 11.56 17.05
C SER A 49 3.80 11.09 15.63
N ASN A 50 3.22 9.94 15.27
CA ASN A 50 3.25 9.39 13.92
C ASN A 50 1.80 9.18 13.43
N PRO A 51 1.13 10.24 12.96
CA PRO A 51 -0.22 10.13 12.44
C PRO A 51 -0.28 9.12 11.30
N LYS A 52 -1.30 8.26 11.32
CA LYS A 52 -1.64 7.32 10.26
C LYS A 52 -3.01 7.68 9.73
N LEU A 53 -3.05 8.06 8.47
CA LEU A 53 -4.25 8.45 7.75
C LEU A 53 -4.54 7.42 6.66
N GLY A 54 -5.77 7.40 6.15
CA GLY A 54 -6.18 6.50 5.06
C GLY A 54 -7.02 7.22 4.02
N PHE A 55 -7.41 6.48 2.98
CA PHE A 55 -8.39 6.92 1.99
C PHE A 55 -9.51 5.89 1.93
N ASP A 56 -10.77 6.35 1.87
CA ASP A 56 -11.95 5.48 1.88
C ASP A 56 -12.50 5.19 0.48
N GLU A 57 -12.30 6.11 -0.48
CA GLU A 57 -12.85 5.97 -1.81
C GLU A 57 -11.71 5.78 -2.82
N PHE A 58 -11.56 4.57 -3.32
CA PHE A 58 -10.58 4.23 -4.34
C PHE A 58 -11.05 3.04 -5.19
N ASN A 59 -10.47 2.92 -6.38
CA ASN A 59 -10.62 1.79 -7.27
C ASN A 59 -9.24 1.19 -7.55
N LEU A 60 -9.07 -0.09 -7.26
CA LEU A 60 -7.84 -0.85 -7.51
C LEU A 60 -8.17 -2.03 -8.41
N THR A 61 -7.45 -2.13 -9.51
CA THR A 61 -7.60 -3.21 -10.49
C THR A 61 -6.25 -3.88 -10.71
N MET A 62 -6.27 -5.20 -10.85
CA MET A 62 -5.09 -6.02 -11.13
C MET A 62 -5.40 -6.97 -12.29
N ASP A 63 -4.65 -6.86 -13.38
CA ASP A 63 -4.64 -7.87 -14.45
C ASP A 63 -3.53 -8.87 -14.13
N LEU A 64 -3.93 -9.96 -13.47
CA LEU A 64 -3.04 -10.99 -12.94
C LEU A 64 -2.62 -11.97 -14.04
N ASP A 65 -1.31 -12.15 -14.22
CA ASP A 65 -0.74 -13.29 -14.93
C ASP A 65 -0.17 -14.29 -13.91
N THR A 66 -0.80 -15.45 -13.79
CA THR A 66 -0.42 -16.47 -12.81
C THR A 66 0.76 -17.35 -13.28
N THR A 67 1.09 -17.30 -14.56
CA THR A 67 2.20 -18.05 -15.16
C THR A 67 3.48 -17.25 -15.28
N ALA A 68 3.35 -15.93 -15.44
CA ALA A 68 4.43 -14.97 -15.53
C ALA A 68 4.05 -13.71 -14.71
N PRO A 69 4.13 -13.77 -13.37
CA PRO A 69 3.68 -12.68 -12.48
C PRO A 69 4.28 -11.31 -12.80
N GLU A 70 5.47 -11.28 -13.44
CA GLU A 70 6.11 -10.07 -13.94
C GLU A 70 5.31 -9.33 -15.03
N ASN A 71 4.37 -10.00 -15.68
CA ASN A 71 3.47 -9.40 -16.66
C ASN A 71 2.21 -8.78 -16.02
N THR A 72 1.99 -9.02 -14.73
CA THR A 72 0.84 -8.47 -14.00
C THR A 72 0.84 -6.94 -14.07
N LYS A 73 -0.36 -6.37 -14.31
CA LYS A 73 -0.57 -4.92 -14.31
C LYS A 73 -1.47 -4.53 -13.16
N VAL A 74 -1.15 -3.39 -12.56
CA VAL A 74 -1.91 -2.83 -11.43
C VAL A 74 -2.22 -1.37 -11.73
N SER A 75 -3.47 -0.97 -11.55
CA SER A 75 -3.90 0.41 -11.61
C SER A 75 -4.71 0.78 -10.37
N LEU A 76 -4.51 2.00 -9.89
CA LEU A 76 -5.18 2.53 -8.71
C LEU A 76 -5.60 3.97 -9.00
N GLU A 77 -6.85 4.28 -8.64
CA GLU A 77 -7.37 5.65 -8.58
C GLU A 77 -7.95 5.88 -7.19
N ILE A 78 -7.54 6.96 -6.54
CA ILE A 78 -8.01 7.37 -5.21
C ILE A 78 -8.70 8.72 -5.36
N LYS A 79 -9.89 8.85 -4.79
CA LYS A 79 -10.53 10.16 -4.64
C LYS A 79 -9.79 10.95 -3.55
N THR A 80 -9.17 12.04 -3.93
CA THR A 80 -8.30 12.82 -3.04
C THR A 80 -9.02 13.30 -1.78
N ASP A 81 -10.29 13.71 -1.93
CA ASP A 81 -11.13 14.22 -0.84
C ASP A 81 -11.61 13.13 0.14
N SER A 82 -11.38 11.85 -0.17
CA SER A 82 -11.75 10.73 0.70
C SER A 82 -10.75 10.47 1.84
N VAL A 83 -9.81 11.37 2.07
CA VAL A 83 -8.79 11.21 3.11
C VAL A 83 -9.42 11.20 4.50
N GLN A 84 -9.15 10.12 5.26
CA GLN A 84 -9.63 9.91 6.63
C GLN A 84 -8.64 10.49 7.63
N THR A 85 -9.07 11.51 8.36
CA THR A 85 -8.22 12.22 9.33
C THR A 85 -8.66 12.05 10.78
N GLY A 86 -9.90 11.57 10.99
CA GLY A 86 -10.53 11.50 12.30
C GLY A 86 -10.97 12.88 12.86
N SER A 87 -10.88 13.95 12.04
CA SER A 87 -11.24 15.32 12.46
C SER A 87 -11.61 16.15 11.23
N ASP A 88 -12.79 16.78 11.25
CA ASP A 88 -13.24 17.64 10.14
C ASP A 88 -12.30 18.83 9.93
N VAL A 89 -11.83 19.45 11.03
CA VAL A 89 -10.86 20.56 10.96
C VAL A 89 -9.56 20.13 10.28
N TRP A 90 -9.09 18.91 10.55
CA TRP A 90 -7.88 18.40 9.92
C TRP A 90 -8.15 17.96 8.47
N HIS A 91 -9.34 17.43 8.19
CA HIS A 91 -9.76 17.10 6.83
C HIS A 91 -9.75 18.35 5.93
N ASP A 92 -10.42 19.43 6.32
CA ASP A 92 -10.43 20.70 5.59
C ASP A 92 -9.02 21.25 5.36
N HIS A 93 -8.14 21.07 6.37
CA HIS A 93 -6.77 21.55 6.27
C HIS A 93 -5.96 20.73 5.25
N ILE A 94 -6.00 19.39 5.31
CA ILE A 94 -5.18 18.53 4.45
C ILE A 94 -5.68 18.48 2.99
N THR A 95 -6.98 18.66 2.76
CA THR A 95 -7.57 18.75 1.43
C THR A 95 -7.42 20.12 0.78
N GLY A 96 -7.03 21.13 1.58
CA GLY A 96 -6.84 22.51 1.11
C GLY A 96 -5.61 22.71 0.23
N GLY A 97 -5.52 23.90 -0.41
CA GLY A 97 -4.54 24.22 -1.45
C GLY A 97 -3.06 24.11 -1.04
N LYS A 98 -2.74 24.25 0.25
CA LYS A 98 -1.37 24.06 0.78
C LYS A 98 -0.92 22.60 0.73
N TRP A 99 -1.85 21.65 0.76
CA TRP A 99 -1.62 20.22 0.82
C TRP A 99 -2.10 19.53 -0.44
N PHE A 100 -3.10 18.67 -0.37
CA PHE A 100 -3.57 17.91 -1.53
C PHE A 100 -4.27 18.76 -2.59
N ASP A 101 -4.83 19.92 -2.20
CA ASP A 101 -5.60 20.78 -3.10
C ASP A 101 -6.66 19.97 -3.87
N ALA A 102 -7.46 19.23 -3.10
CA ALA A 102 -8.38 18.22 -3.63
C ALA A 102 -9.43 18.79 -4.59
N ALA A 103 -9.81 20.07 -4.42
CA ALA A 103 -10.74 20.74 -5.31
C ALA A 103 -10.20 20.87 -6.75
N ASN A 104 -8.90 21.10 -6.91
CA ASN A 104 -8.23 21.22 -8.22
C ASN A 104 -7.60 19.89 -8.65
N ASN A 105 -7.34 18.96 -7.72
CA ASN A 105 -6.71 17.67 -7.95
C ASN A 105 -7.55 16.55 -7.33
N PRO A 106 -8.71 16.23 -7.91
CA PRO A 106 -9.70 15.33 -7.31
C PRO A 106 -9.25 13.86 -7.25
N THR A 107 -8.19 13.50 -7.98
CA THR A 107 -7.73 12.11 -8.11
C THR A 107 -6.23 12.01 -7.88
N ILE A 108 -5.82 11.01 -7.07
CA ILE A 108 -4.47 10.48 -6.99
C ILE A 108 -4.47 9.18 -7.80
N SER A 109 -3.47 8.94 -8.65
CA SER A 109 -3.43 7.74 -9.48
C SER A 109 -2.08 7.03 -9.42
N PHE A 110 -2.11 5.71 -9.62
CA PHE A 110 -0.92 4.88 -9.77
C PHE A 110 -1.12 3.89 -10.93
N SER A 111 -0.07 3.74 -11.74
CA SER A 111 -0.02 2.73 -12.81
C SER A 111 1.29 1.97 -12.75
N SER A 112 1.23 0.66 -12.65
CA SER A 112 2.44 -0.17 -12.62
C SER A 112 3.20 -0.11 -13.94
N THR A 113 4.54 -0.03 -13.85
CA THR A 113 5.46 -0.06 -14.99
C THR A 113 6.26 -1.37 -15.03
N ALA A 114 6.53 -1.96 -13.87
CA ALA A 114 7.25 -3.23 -13.76
C ALA A 114 6.85 -3.99 -12.49
N VAL A 115 6.92 -5.31 -12.58
CA VAL A 115 6.85 -6.23 -11.43
C VAL A 115 8.08 -7.13 -11.48
N SER A 116 8.77 -7.33 -10.37
CA SER A 116 9.90 -8.26 -10.27
C SER A 116 9.81 -9.12 -9.03
N ALA A 117 10.05 -10.42 -9.19
CA ALA A 117 10.05 -11.37 -8.07
C ALA A 117 11.35 -11.26 -7.25
N ASN A 118 11.23 -11.32 -5.93
CA ASN A 118 12.33 -11.33 -4.99
C ASN A 118 12.61 -12.76 -4.49
N ALA A 119 13.85 -12.99 -4.06
CA ALA A 119 14.28 -14.30 -3.55
C ALA A 119 13.54 -14.73 -2.25
N ASP A 120 12.92 -13.78 -1.53
CA ASP A 120 12.15 -14.02 -0.31
C ASP A 120 10.66 -14.32 -0.58
N GLY A 121 10.26 -14.46 -1.86
CA GLY A 121 8.88 -14.76 -2.28
C GLY A 121 7.97 -13.52 -2.33
N THR A 122 8.49 -12.33 -2.11
CA THR A 122 7.79 -11.06 -2.34
C THR A 122 8.01 -10.56 -3.76
N TYR A 123 7.32 -9.48 -4.13
CA TYR A 123 7.49 -8.81 -5.42
C TYR A 123 7.78 -7.33 -5.20
N ASP A 124 8.63 -6.75 -6.03
CA ASP A 124 8.76 -5.30 -6.14
C ASP A 124 7.85 -4.82 -7.28
N LEU A 125 6.83 -4.06 -6.91
CA LEU A 125 5.90 -3.38 -7.83
C LEU A 125 6.39 -1.96 -8.03
N THR A 126 6.96 -1.68 -9.19
CA THR A 126 7.35 -0.33 -9.60
C THR A 126 6.22 0.30 -10.42
N GLY A 127 5.92 1.56 -10.20
CA GLY A 127 4.91 2.27 -10.97
C GLY A 127 5.00 3.78 -10.79
N ASP A 128 4.29 4.48 -11.66
CA ASP A 128 4.17 5.91 -11.69
C ASP A 128 3.02 6.35 -10.79
N LEU A 129 3.35 7.08 -9.72
CA LEU A 129 2.39 7.69 -8.79
C LEU A 129 2.21 9.16 -9.17
N THR A 130 0.97 9.55 -9.42
CA THR A 130 0.59 10.95 -9.69
C THR A 130 -0.19 11.50 -8.51
N ILE A 131 0.31 12.57 -7.90
CA ILE A 131 -0.39 13.37 -6.89
C ILE A 131 -0.32 14.82 -7.35
N LYS A 132 -1.47 15.50 -7.40
CA LYS A 132 -1.61 16.82 -8.03
C LYS A 132 -1.17 16.73 -9.50
N ASP A 133 -0.27 17.58 -9.92
CA ASP A 133 0.29 17.66 -11.28
C ASP A 133 1.67 16.98 -11.41
N GLN A 134 2.13 16.28 -10.35
CA GLN A 134 3.45 15.67 -10.29
C GLN A 134 3.35 14.14 -10.40
N THR A 135 4.14 13.56 -11.30
CA THR A 135 4.26 12.11 -11.49
C THR A 135 5.68 11.68 -11.22
N HIS A 136 5.86 10.76 -10.29
CA HIS A 136 7.17 10.19 -9.96
C HIS A 136 7.07 8.68 -9.74
N PRO A 137 8.15 7.94 -10.03
CA PRO A 137 8.18 6.50 -9.78
C PRO A 137 8.20 6.20 -8.28
N VAL A 138 7.46 5.17 -7.88
CA VAL A 138 7.51 4.58 -6.55
C VAL A 138 7.69 3.07 -6.65
N ILE A 139 8.27 2.47 -5.60
CA ILE A 139 8.42 1.02 -5.49
C ILE A 139 7.67 0.59 -4.23
N LEU A 140 6.79 -0.40 -4.40
CA LEU A 140 6.09 -1.06 -3.31
C LEU A 140 6.57 -2.50 -3.23
N LYS A 141 6.96 -2.95 -2.03
CA LYS A 141 7.20 -4.36 -1.76
C LYS A 141 5.86 -5.03 -1.50
N VAL A 142 5.49 -5.98 -2.35
CA VAL A 142 4.21 -6.68 -2.31
C VAL A 142 4.41 -8.11 -1.81
N THR A 143 3.59 -8.51 -0.84
CA THR A 143 3.42 -9.89 -0.42
C THR A 143 2.06 -10.39 -0.89
N VAL A 144 2.03 -11.52 -1.58
CA VAL A 144 0.79 -12.25 -1.82
C VAL A 144 0.52 -13.09 -0.57
N ASN A 145 -0.51 -12.72 0.18
CA ASN A 145 -0.85 -13.39 1.44
C ASN A 145 -1.51 -14.74 1.20
N ASN A 146 -2.42 -14.80 0.23
CA ASN A 146 -3.10 -16.02 -0.19
C ASN A 146 -3.75 -15.84 -1.57
N ALA A 147 -3.98 -16.97 -2.27
CA ALA A 147 -4.76 -17.04 -3.49
C ALA A 147 -5.66 -18.28 -3.42
N MET A 148 -6.97 -18.10 -3.48
CA MET A 148 -7.91 -19.19 -3.25
C MET A 148 -9.30 -18.93 -3.85
N MET A 149 -10.15 -19.94 -3.84
CA MET A 149 -11.59 -19.75 -4.05
C MET A 149 -12.23 -19.21 -2.76
N HIS A 150 -12.80 -18.00 -2.82
CA HIS A 150 -13.43 -17.38 -1.65
C HIS A 150 -14.60 -18.24 -1.14
N PRO A 151 -14.64 -18.64 0.15
CA PRO A 151 -15.59 -19.64 0.64
C PRO A 151 -17.06 -19.19 0.57
N MET A 152 -17.33 -17.88 0.69
CA MET A 152 -18.70 -17.35 0.62
C MET A 152 -19.04 -16.79 -0.76
N ALA A 153 -18.20 -15.95 -1.35
CA ALA A 153 -18.45 -15.33 -2.65
C ALA A 153 -18.37 -16.34 -3.82
N LYS A 154 -17.73 -17.51 -3.60
CA LYS A 154 -17.52 -18.55 -4.63
C LYS A 154 -16.79 -18.00 -5.87
N LYS A 155 -15.96 -17.03 -5.70
CA LYS A 155 -15.10 -16.41 -6.73
C LYS A 155 -13.63 -16.58 -6.36
N PRO A 156 -12.72 -16.64 -7.33
CA PRO A 156 -11.28 -16.56 -7.06
C PRO A 156 -10.94 -15.24 -6.39
N VAL A 157 -10.09 -15.29 -5.34
CA VAL A 157 -9.62 -14.12 -4.61
C VAL A 157 -8.11 -14.21 -4.38
N VAL A 158 -7.46 -13.05 -4.41
CA VAL A 158 -6.04 -12.88 -4.07
C VAL A 158 -5.93 -11.81 -3.00
N GLY A 159 -5.38 -12.17 -1.85
CA GLY A 159 -5.07 -11.24 -0.77
C GLY A 159 -3.64 -10.72 -0.89
N ILE A 160 -3.46 -9.42 -0.82
CA ILE A 160 -2.15 -8.76 -0.92
C ILE A 160 -1.92 -7.78 0.23
N SER A 161 -0.65 -7.71 0.67
CA SER A 161 -0.13 -6.63 1.48
C SER A 161 0.97 -5.92 0.70
N ALA A 162 0.98 -4.58 0.70
CA ALA A 162 2.04 -3.82 0.07
C ALA A 162 2.55 -2.72 1.01
N VAL A 163 3.87 -2.54 1.05
CA VAL A 163 4.53 -1.51 1.85
C VAL A 163 5.53 -0.74 1.00
N GLY A 164 5.69 0.53 1.30
CA GLY A 164 6.65 1.38 0.61
C GLY A 164 6.88 2.70 1.33
N GLY A 165 7.54 3.60 0.65
CA GLY A 165 7.78 4.95 1.17
C GLY A 165 8.06 5.93 0.06
N LEU A 166 7.82 7.19 0.36
CA LEU A 166 8.09 8.28 -0.57
C LEU A 166 8.53 9.55 0.19
N LYS A 167 9.11 10.48 -0.55
CA LYS A 167 9.33 11.85 -0.07
C LYS A 167 8.24 12.76 -0.62
N ARG A 168 7.32 13.21 0.25
CA ARG A 168 6.13 13.98 -0.14
C ARG A 168 6.47 15.31 -0.82
N SER A 169 7.67 15.86 -0.58
CA SER A 169 8.13 17.08 -1.24
C SER A 169 8.24 16.93 -2.75
N GLN A 170 8.46 15.72 -3.27
CA GLN A 170 8.51 15.46 -4.72
C GLN A 170 7.17 15.79 -5.41
N TRP A 171 6.06 15.69 -4.68
CA TRP A 171 4.72 16.02 -5.20
C TRP A 171 4.21 17.39 -4.75
N GLY A 172 5.13 18.32 -4.42
CA GLY A 172 4.74 19.65 -3.96
C GLY A 172 4.07 19.68 -2.56
N LEU A 173 4.13 18.58 -1.82
CA LEU A 173 3.56 18.44 -0.47
C LEU A 173 4.59 18.72 0.64
N GLY A 174 5.72 19.36 0.33
CA GLY A 174 6.85 19.57 1.23
C GLY A 174 6.65 20.66 2.29
N ALA A 175 5.46 21.22 2.42
CA ALA A 175 5.19 22.25 3.41
C ALA A 175 5.56 21.80 4.83
N ASN A 176 6.18 22.74 5.60
CA ASN A 176 6.62 22.54 6.98
C ASN A 176 7.72 21.48 7.18
N THR A 177 8.43 21.06 6.13
CA THR A 177 9.65 20.25 6.31
C THR A 177 10.78 21.12 6.92
N PRO A 178 11.67 20.56 7.76
CA PRO A 178 11.71 19.17 8.23
C PRO A 178 10.88 18.89 9.49
N PHE A 179 10.18 19.88 10.06
CA PHE A 179 9.41 19.72 11.30
C PHE A 179 8.31 18.64 11.17
N ILE A 180 7.64 18.59 10.03
CA ILE A 180 6.83 17.46 9.62
C ILE A 180 7.66 16.69 8.61
N SER A 181 7.90 15.38 8.87
CA SER A 181 8.81 14.59 8.04
C SER A 181 8.44 14.65 6.56
N ASP A 182 9.46 14.70 5.73
CA ASP A 182 9.33 14.53 4.29
C ASP A 182 9.06 13.06 3.92
N ASP A 183 9.63 12.15 4.72
CA ASP A 183 9.42 10.73 4.55
C ASP A 183 8.01 10.33 4.99
N VAL A 184 7.30 9.67 4.07
CA VAL A 184 5.98 9.10 4.27
C VAL A 184 6.06 7.60 4.03
N LYS A 185 5.54 6.80 4.96
CA LYS A 185 5.39 5.37 4.83
C LYS A 185 4.03 5.04 4.25
N LEU A 186 3.99 4.08 3.33
CA LEU A 186 2.77 3.57 2.70
C LEU A 186 2.50 2.15 3.19
N GLN A 187 1.24 1.83 3.45
CA GLN A 187 0.76 0.50 3.76
C GLN A 187 -0.58 0.27 3.09
N ILE A 188 -0.66 -0.78 2.28
CA ILE A 188 -1.86 -1.18 1.56
C ILE A 188 -2.17 -2.63 1.92
N GLU A 189 -3.43 -2.90 2.21
CA GLU A 189 -4.00 -4.24 2.36
C GLU A 189 -5.18 -4.35 1.42
N ALA A 190 -5.29 -5.40 0.62
CA ALA A 190 -6.40 -5.55 -0.28
C ALA A 190 -6.74 -7.02 -0.58
N GLU A 191 -8.02 -7.31 -0.61
CA GLU A 191 -8.57 -8.53 -1.22
C GLU A 191 -9.05 -8.19 -2.63
N MET A 192 -8.50 -8.92 -3.61
CA MET A 192 -8.77 -8.72 -5.02
C MET A 192 -9.64 -9.87 -5.52
N ILE A 193 -10.87 -9.58 -5.95
CA ILE A 193 -11.85 -10.58 -6.39
C ILE A 193 -11.91 -10.60 -7.91
N LYS A 194 -11.91 -11.80 -8.50
CA LYS A 194 -12.04 -11.98 -9.94
C LYS A 194 -13.35 -11.40 -10.48
N GLY A 195 -13.23 -10.55 -11.48
CA GLY A 195 -14.35 -9.95 -12.19
C GLY A 195 -15.24 -10.94 -12.95
#